data_5ed934108d57576bae0b92abde8679db
#
_entry.id   5ed934108d57576bae0b92abde8679db
#
_cell.length_a   1.000
_cell.length_b   1.000
_cell.length_c   1.000
_cell.angle_alpha   90.00
_cell.angle_beta   90.00
_cell.angle_gamma   90.00
#
_symmetry.space_group_name_H-M   'P 1'
#
loop_
_entity.id
_entity.type
_entity.pdbx_description
1 polymer ?
#
loop_
_entity_poly.entity_id
_entity_poly.type
_entity_poly.pdbx_seq_one_letter_code
_entity_poly.pdbx_strand_id
1 'polypeptide(L)'
;EGKKRAVKQKLRCMIIISYRIKVIIPETEMFLISVPEGGYVLHSMCGAKLDYVITYVDRENNFAVASRKIALEKMQKASNRRNISDRIIDADVVSVGRNVCLLNYGGYDVLLRQRDINYTMVSDIREIVHTGEVRKAKVKEFVPEEGILKLSIKETMPHPFDGVETRHPVGSTRV
;
A
#
# COMPACT_ATOMS: atom_id res chain seq x y z
N GLU A 1 -44.78 -19.11 1.05
CA GLU A 1 -43.55 -18.98 1.87
C GLU A 1 -42.34 -19.41 1.05
N GLY A 2 -41.65 -18.43 0.43
CA GLY A 2 -40.50 -18.68 -0.40
C GLY A 2 -39.27 -18.94 0.46
N LYS A 3 -38.78 -20.19 0.52
CA LYS A 3 -37.47 -20.54 1.09
C LYS A 3 -36.37 -19.78 0.35
N LYS A 4 -35.77 -18.77 1.00
CA LYS A 4 -34.52 -18.14 0.51
C LYS A 4 -33.45 -19.23 0.46
N ARG A 5 -33.07 -19.66 -0.73
CA ARG A 5 -31.90 -20.51 -0.91
C ARG A 5 -30.66 -19.73 -0.52
N ALA A 6 -29.94 -20.19 0.50
CA ALA A 6 -28.63 -19.67 0.84
C ALA A 6 -27.67 -19.95 -0.32
N VAL A 7 -27.28 -18.90 -1.02
CA VAL A 7 -26.25 -19.00 -2.07
C VAL A 7 -24.91 -19.05 -1.36
N LYS A 8 -24.20 -20.18 -1.46
CA LYS A 8 -22.82 -20.30 -0.98
C LYS A 8 -21.91 -19.49 -1.91
N GLN A 9 -21.52 -18.32 -1.49
CA GLN A 9 -20.55 -17.49 -2.21
C GLN A 9 -19.15 -17.72 -1.62
N LYS A 10 -18.17 -18.05 -2.46
CA LYS A 10 -16.77 -18.11 -2.03
C LYS A 10 -16.23 -16.68 -1.94
N LEU A 11 -15.91 -16.24 -0.74
CA LEU A 11 -15.24 -14.98 -0.49
C LEU A 11 -13.77 -15.23 -0.19
N ARG A 12 -12.89 -14.45 -0.82
CA ARG A 12 -11.48 -14.38 -0.43
C ARG A 12 -11.39 -13.54 0.83
N CYS A 13 -10.50 -13.92 1.73
CA CYS A 13 -10.27 -13.17 2.94
C CYS A 13 -8.79 -13.24 3.35
N MET A 14 -8.33 -12.20 4.02
CA MET A 14 -7.10 -12.21 4.78
C MET A 14 -7.37 -12.80 6.15
N ILE A 15 -6.50 -13.70 6.60
CA ILE A 15 -6.58 -14.28 7.95
C ILE A 15 -5.33 -13.84 8.71
N ILE A 16 -5.53 -13.17 9.82
CA ILE A 16 -4.48 -12.75 10.75
C ILE A 16 -4.65 -13.59 12.02
N ILE A 17 -3.58 -14.22 12.47
CA ILE A 17 -3.59 -14.99 13.71
C ILE A 17 -2.94 -14.13 14.80
N SER A 18 -3.72 -13.78 15.81
CA SER A 18 -3.25 -13.00 16.95
C SER A 18 -3.73 -13.68 18.26
N TYR A 19 -2.78 -14.06 19.13
CA TYR A 19 -3.07 -14.65 20.43
C TYR A 19 -4.10 -15.80 20.39
N ARG A 20 -4.01 -16.72 19.41
CA ARG A 20 -4.93 -17.86 19.17
C ARG A 20 -6.32 -17.48 18.64
N ILE A 21 -6.55 -16.22 18.33
CA ILE A 21 -7.78 -15.75 17.69
C ILE A 21 -7.49 -15.56 16.19
N LYS A 22 -8.40 -16.03 15.35
CA LYS A 22 -8.37 -15.78 13.90
C LYS A 22 -9.14 -14.50 13.61
N VAL A 23 -8.45 -13.49 13.12
CA VAL A 23 -9.09 -12.26 12.61
C VAL A 23 -9.27 -12.41 11.12
N ILE A 24 -10.50 -12.34 10.65
CA ILE A 24 -10.87 -12.53 9.24
C ILE A 24 -11.25 -11.16 8.66
N ILE A 25 -10.55 -10.74 7.61
CA ILE A 25 -10.87 -9.53 6.85
C ILE A 25 -11.30 -9.95 5.45
N PRO A 26 -12.58 -9.82 5.08
CA PRO A 26 -13.04 -10.09 3.73
C PRO A 26 -12.35 -9.20 2.70
N GLU A 27 -12.14 -9.69 1.47
CA GLU A 27 -11.57 -8.90 0.37
C GLU A 27 -12.36 -7.61 0.12
N THR A 28 -13.68 -7.67 0.27
CA THR A 28 -14.57 -6.52 0.15
C THR A 28 -14.33 -5.41 1.18
N GLU A 29 -13.67 -5.76 2.30
CA GLU A 29 -13.34 -4.88 3.41
C GLU A 29 -11.86 -4.49 3.47
N MET A 30 -11.09 -4.81 2.42
CA MET A 30 -9.63 -4.58 2.41
C MET A 30 -9.24 -3.21 1.86
N PHE A 31 -9.86 -2.73 0.78
CA PHE A 31 -9.41 -1.55 0.05
C PHE A 31 -10.51 -0.51 -0.10
N LEU A 32 -10.17 0.77 0.07
CA LEU A 32 -11.04 1.90 -0.27
C LEU A 32 -11.01 2.20 -1.77
N ILE A 33 -9.88 1.90 -2.42
CA ILE A 33 -9.68 2.09 -3.85
C ILE A 33 -9.95 0.79 -4.63
N SER A 34 -10.26 0.91 -5.92
CA SER A 34 -10.31 -0.25 -6.81
C SER A 34 -8.87 -0.71 -7.09
N VAL A 35 -8.53 -1.90 -6.62
CA VAL A 35 -7.21 -2.50 -6.85
C VAL A 35 -7.36 -3.53 -7.95
N PRO A 36 -6.65 -3.37 -9.09
CA PRO A 36 -6.61 -4.39 -10.14
C PRO A 36 -6.09 -5.72 -9.57
N GLU A 37 -6.72 -6.83 -9.95
CA GLU A 37 -6.32 -8.17 -9.49
C GLU A 37 -6.25 -8.32 -7.95
N GLY A 38 -7.26 -7.82 -7.23
CA GLY A 38 -7.30 -7.76 -5.77
C GLY A 38 -6.89 -9.07 -5.07
N GLY A 39 -7.22 -10.22 -5.65
CA GLY A 39 -6.81 -11.52 -5.10
C GLY A 39 -5.29 -11.75 -5.11
N TYR A 40 -4.57 -11.26 -6.11
CA TYR A 40 -3.11 -11.32 -6.15
C TYR A 40 -2.49 -10.35 -5.13
N VAL A 41 -3.07 -9.15 -5.01
CA VAL A 41 -2.61 -8.15 -4.03
C VAL A 41 -2.78 -8.68 -2.62
N LEU A 42 -3.90 -9.32 -2.27
CA LEU A 42 -4.10 -9.95 -0.97
C LEU A 42 -2.99 -10.96 -0.62
N HIS A 43 -2.59 -11.78 -1.59
CA HIS A 43 -1.54 -12.75 -1.38
C HIS A 43 -0.17 -12.10 -1.13
N SER A 44 0.14 -11.03 -1.84
CA SER A 44 1.40 -10.28 -1.69
C SER A 44 1.44 -9.36 -0.47
N MET A 45 0.34 -9.23 0.28
CA MET A 45 0.27 -8.50 1.56
C MET A 45 0.76 -9.32 2.76
N CYS A 46 1.11 -10.58 2.58
CA CYS A 46 1.68 -11.39 3.68
C CYS A 46 2.97 -10.74 4.21
N GLY A 47 3.02 -10.49 5.52
CA GLY A 47 4.11 -9.78 6.17
C GLY A 47 3.93 -8.26 6.27
N ALA A 48 2.88 -7.69 5.66
CA ALA A 48 2.57 -6.28 5.80
C ALA A 48 2.01 -5.94 7.19
N LYS A 49 2.29 -4.72 7.61
CA LYS A 49 1.60 -4.11 8.75
C LYS A 49 0.24 -3.60 8.28
N LEU A 50 -0.83 -4.08 8.91
CA LEU A 50 -2.19 -3.73 8.55
C LEU A 50 -2.96 -3.16 9.75
N ASP A 51 -3.58 -2.01 9.54
CA ASP A 51 -4.53 -1.42 10.48
C ASP A 51 -5.94 -1.90 10.15
N TYR A 52 -6.69 -2.35 11.16
CA TYR A 52 -8.05 -2.82 11.00
C TYR A 52 -8.90 -2.53 12.23
N VAL A 53 -10.21 -2.52 12.06
CA VAL A 53 -11.19 -2.38 13.13
C VAL A 53 -11.97 -3.68 13.23
N ILE A 54 -12.05 -4.25 14.43
CA ILE A 54 -12.87 -5.42 14.69
C ILE A 54 -14.35 -5.01 14.65
N THR A 55 -15.13 -5.70 13.84
CA THR A 55 -16.57 -5.45 13.66
C THR A 55 -17.44 -6.49 14.32
N TYR A 56 -16.93 -7.72 14.49
CA TYR A 56 -17.63 -8.82 15.12
C TYR A 56 -16.66 -9.75 15.85
N VAL A 57 -17.09 -10.31 16.99
CA VAL A 57 -16.30 -11.28 17.77
C VAL A 57 -17.16 -12.49 18.08
N ASP A 58 -16.68 -13.67 17.71
CA ASP A 58 -17.22 -14.95 18.12
C ASP A 58 -16.28 -15.61 19.13
N ARG A 59 -16.70 -15.60 20.38
CA ARG A 59 -15.89 -16.14 21.49
C ARG A 59 -15.91 -17.67 21.55
N GLU A 60 -17.00 -18.27 21.10
CA GLU A 60 -17.16 -19.73 21.13
C GLU A 60 -16.23 -20.41 20.12
N ASN A 61 -16.11 -19.80 18.93
CA ASN A 61 -15.29 -20.32 17.83
C ASN A 61 -13.90 -19.68 17.71
N ASN A 62 -13.55 -18.79 18.63
CA ASN A 62 -12.25 -18.08 18.66
C ASN A 62 -11.91 -17.35 17.35
N PHE A 63 -12.88 -16.67 16.76
CA PHE A 63 -12.61 -15.82 15.62
C PHE A 63 -13.25 -14.43 15.77
N ALA A 64 -12.72 -13.48 15.03
CA ALA A 64 -13.25 -12.13 14.88
C ALA A 64 -13.32 -11.77 13.40
N VAL A 65 -14.27 -10.92 13.04
CA VAL A 65 -14.34 -10.30 11.73
C VAL A 65 -13.88 -8.85 11.86
N ALA A 66 -13.10 -8.39 10.90
CA ALA A 66 -12.59 -7.03 10.91
C ALA A 66 -12.73 -6.36 9.53
N SER A 67 -12.66 -5.04 9.53
CA SER A 67 -12.65 -4.21 8.34
C SER A 67 -11.42 -3.32 8.35
N ARG A 68 -10.62 -3.41 7.28
CA ARG A 68 -9.53 -2.48 7.01
C ARG A 68 -10.05 -1.16 6.47
N LYS A 69 -11.10 -1.16 5.67
CA LYS A 69 -11.76 0.05 5.15
C LYS A 69 -12.09 1.04 6.26
N ILE A 70 -12.76 0.58 7.32
CA ILE A 70 -13.13 1.44 8.45
C ILE A 70 -11.89 2.04 9.14
N ALA A 71 -10.81 1.27 9.26
CA ALA A 71 -9.56 1.77 9.81
C ALA A 71 -8.97 2.86 8.90
N LEU A 72 -8.86 2.60 7.60
CA LEU A 72 -8.35 3.55 6.62
C LEU A 72 -9.13 4.85 6.60
N GLU A 73 -10.47 4.79 6.60
CA GLU A 73 -11.33 5.99 6.66
C GLU A 73 -11.07 6.84 7.92
N LYS A 74 -10.91 6.20 9.07
CA LYS A 74 -10.60 6.90 10.33
C LYS A 74 -9.23 7.57 10.26
N MET A 75 -8.24 6.87 9.70
CA MET A 75 -6.89 7.39 9.52
C MET A 75 -6.86 8.56 8.54
N GLN A 76 -7.58 8.48 7.41
CA GLN A 76 -7.71 9.57 6.45
C GLN A 76 -8.28 10.83 7.10
N LYS A 77 -9.37 10.71 7.88
CA LYS A 77 -9.96 11.84 8.61
C LYS A 77 -8.96 12.52 9.54
N ALA A 78 -8.05 11.76 10.16
CA ALA A 78 -6.99 12.31 11.01
C ALA A 78 -5.87 12.96 10.17
N SER A 79 -5.49 12.36 9.04
CA SER A 79 -4.42 12.82 8.17
C SER A 79 -4.81 14.07 7.36
N ASN A 80 -6.09 14.22 7.00
CA ASN A 80 -6.60 15.37 6.23
C ASN A 80 -6.45 16.72 6.94
N ARG A 81 -6.22 16.68 8.25
CA ARG A 81 -5.96 17.90 9.04
C ARG A 81 -4.55 18.45 8.86
N ARG A 82 -3.67 17.70 8.19
CA ARG A 82 -2.25 18.05 8.03
C ARG A 82 -1.98 18.40 6.56
N ASN A 83 -1.33 19.52 6.33
CA ASN A 83 -0.79 19.80 5.00
C ASN A 83 0.54 19.06 4.85
N ILE A 84 0.58 18.11 3.93
CA ILE A 84 1.76 17.26 3.65
C ILE A 84 2.32 17.46 2.24
N SER A 85 1.77 18.40 1.47
CA SER A 85 2.23 18.67 0.09
C SER A 85 3.73 18.96 0.04
N ASP A 86 4.41 18.41 -0.96
CA ASP A 86 5.87 18.51 -1.20
C ASP A 86 6.77 17.97 -0.07
N ARG A 87 6.22 17.32 0.94
CA ARG A 87 7.00 16.72 2.02
C ARG A 87 7.48 15.32 1.67
N ILE A 88 8.60 14.95 2.28
CA ILE A 88 9.04 13.54 2.34
C ILE A 88 8.40 12.92 3.58
N ILE A 89 7.74 11.80 3.37
CA ILE A 89 7.00 11.04 4.39
C ILE A 89 7.52 9.61 4.45
N ASP A 90 7.33 8.96 5.58
CA ASP A 90 7.57 7.54 5.76
C ASP A 90 6.26 6.79 5.50
N ALA A 91 6.22 5.97 4.45
CA ALA A 91 5.05 5.20 4.04
C ALA A 91 5.29 3.71 4.24
N ASP A 92 4.27 2.99 4.74
CA ASP A 92 4.31 1.54 4.92
C ASP A 92 4.12 0.84 3.56
N VAL A 93 4.98 -0.13 3.25
CA VAL A 93 4.84 -0.97 2.06
C VAL A 93 3.88 -2.11 2.36
N VAL A 94 2.69 -2.06 1.79
CA VAL A 94 1.60 -2.99 2.08
C VAL A 94 1.63 -4.21 1.15
N SER A 95 2.02 -4.02 -0.11
CA SER A 95 2.08 -5.11 -1.09
C SER A 95 3.09 -4.78 -2.17
N VAL A 96 3.81 -5.79 -2.64
CA VAL A 96 4.77 -5.64 -3.74
C VAL A 96 4.51 -6.72 -4.79
N GLY A 97 4.20 -6.28 -6.00
CA GLY A 97 4.14 -7.11 -7.21
C GLY A 97 5.39 -6.92 -8.06
N ARG A 98 5.40 -7.49 -9.25
CA ARG A 98 6.55 -7.40 -10.17
C ARG A 98 6.82 -5.98 -10.66
N ASN A 99 5.77 -5.23 -11.00
CA ASN A 99 5.87 -3.91 -11.64
C ASN A 99 5.17 -2.79 -10.85
N VAL A 100 4.52 -3.14 -9.75
CA VAL A 100 3.73 -2.22 -8.94
C VAL A 100 3.91 -2.54 -7.45
N CYS A 101 3.87 -1.52 -6.61
CA CYS A 101 3.74 -1.70 -5.17
C CYS A 101 2.61 -0.83 -4.61
N LEU A 102 2.05 -1.27 -3.51
CA LEU A 102 1.02 -0.56 -2.77
C LEU A 102 1.64 0.00 -1.50
N LEU A 103 1.65 1.31 -1.38
CA LEU A 103 2.05 2.02 -0.16
C LEU A 103 0.81 2.46 0.61
N ASN A 104 0.92 2.51 1.92
CA ASN A 104 -0.06 3.16 2.79
C ASN A 104 0.58 4.31 3.55
N TYR A 105 -0.09 5.45 3.57
CA TYR A 105 0.24 6.57 4.43
C TYR A 105 -1.03 7.22 4.96
N GLY A 106 -1.18 7.23 6.27
CA GLY A 106 -2.29 7.91 6.92
C GLY A 106 -3.67 7.47 6.46
N GLY A 107 -3.83 6.20 6.08
CA GLY A 107 -5.07 5.62 5.56
C GLY A 107 -5.24 5.72 4.04
N TYR A 108 -4.31 6.36 3.33
CA TYR A 108 -4.32 6.42 1.88
C TYR A 108 -3.51 5.26 1.30
N ASP A 109 -4.16 4.40 0.54
CA ASP A 109 -3.50 3.38 -0.27
C ASP A 109 -3.11 3.97 -1.62
N VAL A 110 -1.82 3.98 -1.94
CA VAL A 110 -1.26 4.56 -3.16
C VAL A 110 -0.55 3.48 -3.96
N LEU A 111 -1.05 3.24 -5.18
CA LEU A 111 -0.43 2.30 -6.10
C LEU A 111 0.69 3.00 -6.89
N LEU A 112 1.93 2.60 -6.64
CA LEU A 112 3.10 3.08 -7.37
C LEU A 112 3.49 2.11 -8.48
N ARG A 113 3.80 2.65 -9.64
CA ARG A 113 4.42 1.91 -10.74
C ARG A 113 5.94 2.02 -10.66
N GLN A 114 6.64 1.14 -11.32
CA GLN A 114 8.11 1.11 -11.37
C GLN A 114 8.74 2.47 -11.65
N ARG A 115 8.17 3.26 -12.57
CA ARG A 115 8.65 4.61 -12.94
C ARG A 115 8.64 5.62 -11.79
N ASP A 116 7.83 5.38 -10.74
CA ASP A 116 7.73 6.24 -9.56
C ASP A 116 8.57 5.70 -8.37
N ILE A 117 9.15 4.52 -8.53
CA ILE A 117 9.94 3.84 -7.51
C ILE A 117 11.43 4.05 -7.73
N ASN A 118 11.93 3.92 -8.96
CA ASN A 118 13.35 4.06 -9.28
C ASN A 118 13.54 4.82 -10.60
N TYR A 119 14.69 5.47 -10.76
CA TYR A 119 15.11 6.08 -12.02
C TYR A 119 15.53 5.04 -13.06
N THR A 120 16.13 3.95 -12.61
CA THR A 120 16.56 2.85 -13.50
C THR A 120 15.46 1.81 -13.61
N MET A 121 15.23 1.30 -14.81
CA MET A 121 14.34 0.15 -15.00
C MET A 121 14.97 -1.09 -14.37
N VAL A 122 14.18 -1.78 -13.54
CA VAL A 122 14.51 -3.07 -12.95
C VAL A 122 13.54 -4.11 -13.48
N SER A 123 13.97 -5.34 -13.61
CA SER A 123 13.13 -6.44 -14.12
C SER A 123 12.00 -6.83 -13.15
N ASP A 124 12.27 -6.63 -11.86
CA ASP A 124 11.35 -6.96 -10.79
C ASP A 124 11.57 -6.02 -9.60
N ILE A 125 10.55 -5.24 -9.22
CA ILE A 125 10.69 -4.29 -8.11
C ILE A 125 10.76 -4.98 -6.75
N ARG A 126 10.43 -6.27 -6.65
CA ARG A 126 10.58 -7.08 -5.43
C ARG A 126 12.04 -7.27 -5.01
N GLU A 127 12.99 -7.01 -5.91
CA GLU A 127 14.42 -7.01 -5.61
C GLU A 127 14.85 -5.78 -4.79
N ILE A 128 14.08 -4.68 -4.85
CA ILE A 128 14.46 -3.39 -4.24
C ILE A 128 13.47 -2.88 -3.20
N VAL A 129 12.22 -3.39 -3.21
CA VAL A 129 11.15 -3.01 -2.27
C VAL A 129 10.51 -4.27 -1.73
N HIS A 130 10.32 -4.32 -0.40
CA HIS A 130 9.78 -5.50 0.27
C HIS A 130 8.51 -5.17 1.06
N THR A 131 7.56 -6.09 1.05
CA THR A 131 6.33 -5.97 1.84
C THR A 131 6.67 -5.91 3.34
N GLY A 132 6.03 -4.99 4.05
CA GLY A 132 6.22 -4.80 5.49
C GLY A 132 7.33 -3.81 5.87
N GLU A 133 8.12 -3.32 4.92
CA GLU A 133 9.10 -2.26 5.19
C GLU A 133 8.48 -0.86 5.16
N VAL A 134 9.20 0.11 5.69
CA VAL A 134 8.86 1.53 5.60
C VAL A 134 9.77 2.19 4.56
N ARG A 135 9.18 2.92 3.64
CA ARG A 135 9.91 3.65 2.59
C ARG A 135 9.63 5.14 2.65
N LYS A 136 10.69 5.92 2.47
CA LYS A 136 10.56 7.36 2.26
C LYS A 136 9.96 7.62 0.88
N ALA A 137 8.94 8.44 0.84
CA ALA A 137 8.30 8.86 -0.40
C ALA A 137 8.05 10.37 -0.37
N LYS A 138 8.26 11.03 -1.51
CA LYS A 138 7.90 12.44 -1.68
C LYS A 138 6.45 12.54 -2.08
N VAL A 139 5.71 13.43 -1.43
CA VAL A 139 4.33 13.75 -1.77
C VAL A 139 4.35 14.68 -2.98
N LYS A 140 3.79 14.22 -4.10
CA LYS A 140 3.67 15.02 -5.34
C LYS A 140 2.39 15.82 -5.39
N GLU A 141 1.32 15.24 -4.87
CA GLU A 141 0.00 15.84 -4.86
C GLU A 141 -0.79 15.31 -3.66
N PHE A 142 -1.44 16.19 -2.96
CA PHE A 142 -2.33 15.82 -1.86
C PHE A 142 -3.59 16.68 -1.91
N VAL A 143 -4.72 16.07 -2.26
CA VAL A 143 -6.04 16.69 -2.30
C VAL A 143 -6.97 15.85 -1.44
N PRO A 144 -7.04 16.13 -0.12
CA PRO A 144 -7.81 15.32 0.82
C PRO A 144 -9.31 15.32 0.53
N GLU A 145 -9.85 16.39 -0.05
CA GLU A 145 -11.27 16.53 -0.40
C GLU A 145 -11.68 15.55 -1.52
N GLU A 146 -10.76 15.25 -2.42
CA GLU A 146 -10.95 14.30 -3.52
C GLU A 146 -10.42 12.90 -3.18
N GLY A 147 -9.81 12.72 -2.00
CA GLY A 147 -9.19 11.47 -1.61
C GLY A 147 -7.91 11.14 -2.39
N ILE A 148 -7.27 12.15 -2.99
CA ILE A 148 -6.09 11.97 -3.85
C ILE A 148 -4.81 12.16 -3.06
N LEU A 149 -3.93 11.15 -3.09
CA LEU A 149 -2.55 11.22 -2.66
C LEU A 149 -1.67 10.59 -3.74
N LYS A 150 -0.70 11.34 -4.26
CA LYS A 150 0.31 10.83 -5.20
C LYS A 150 1.69 10.90 -4.55
N LEU A 151 2.40 9.79 -4.62
CA LEU A 151 3.72 9.60 -4.02
C LEU A 151 4.76 9.25 -5.08
N SER A 152 6.03 9.52 -4.77
CA SER A 152 7.17 9.08 -5.56
C SER A 152 8.32 8.69 -4.63
N ILE A 153 8.82 7.45 -4.73
CA ILE A 153 9.99 7.00 -4.00
C ILE A 153 11.26 7.53 -4.67
N LYS A 154 11.33 7.50 -6.00
CA LYS A 154 12.53 7.94 -6.74
C LYS A 154 12.94 9.37 -6.43
N GLU A 155 11.98 10.27 -6.18
CA GLU A 155 12.28 11.67 -5.88
C GLU A 155 12.90 11.89 -4.48
N THR A 156 13.02 10.85 -3.68
CA THR A 156 13.79 10.86 -2.43
C THR A 156 15.27 10.48 -2.63
N MET A 157 15.63 10.02 -3.83
CA MET A 157 16.98 9.62 -4.21
C MET A 157 17.63 10.72 -5.08
N PRO A 158 18.96 10.86 -5.04
CA PRO A 158 19.66 11.79 -5.92
C PRO A 158 19.39 11.43 -7.38
N HIS A 159 19.18 12.45 -8.21
CA HIS A 159 18.95 12.23 -9.62
C HIS A 159 20.21 11.65 -10.29
N PRO A 160 20.12 10.67 -11.22
CA PRO A 160 21.27 10.05 -11.86
C PRO A 160 22.20 11.06 -12.57
N PHE A 161 21.65 12.18 -13.02
CA PHE A 161 22.41 13.25 -13.66
C PHE A 161 23.00 14.28 -12.67
N ASP A 162 22.72 14.16 -11.36
CA ASP A 162 23.31 15.06 -10.37
C ASP A 162 24.83 14.85 -10.33
N GLY A 163 25.58 15.91 -10.61
CA GLY A 163 27.04 15.89 -10.67
C GLY A 163 27.63 15.17 -11.90
N VAL A 164 26.84 14.90 -12.94
CA VAL A 164 27.34 14.31 -14.20
C VAL A 164 28.38 15.22 -14.86
N GLU A 165 28.16 16.52 -14.88
CA GLU A 165 29.10 17.50 -15.44
C GLU A 165 30.48 17.45 -14.77
N THR A 166 30.51 17.19 -13.46
CA THR A 166 31.77 17.05 -12.70
C THR A 166 32.41 15.69 -12.94
N ARG A 167 31.63 14.62 -13.06
CA ARG A 167 32.14 13.25 -13.27
C ARG A 167 32.44 12.94 -14.73
N HIS A 168 31.79 13.64 -15.66
CA HIS A 168 31.90 13.46 -17.12
C HIS A 168 31.90 14.82 -17.82
N PRO A 169 32.97 15.62 -17.72
CA PRO A 169 33.04 16.90 -18.42
C PRO A 169 32.95 16.69 -19.93
N VAL A 170 32.28 17.66 -20.59
CA VAL A 170 32.12 17.63 -22.04
C VAL A 170 33.52 17.53 -22.71
N GLY A 171 33.66 16.58 -23.64
CA GLY A 171 34.93 16.32 -24.31
C GLY A 171 35.86 15.30 -23.59
N SER A 172 35.47 14.75 -22.43
CA SER A 172 36.26 13.68 -21.78
C SER A 172 36.08 12.36 -22.56
N THR A 173 37.22 11.73 -22.89
CA THR A 173 37.27 10.41 -23.50
C THR A 173 37.44 9.37 -22.41
N ARG A 174 36.64 8.33 -22.43
CA ARG A 174 36.82 7.15 -21.58
C ARG A 174 37.43 6.01 -22.42
N VAL A 175 38.44 5.38 -21.92
CA VAL A 175 38.99 4.11 -22.40
C VAL A 175 38.37 2.98 -21.57
#